data_9c02e57c11b44b85ff8cb9ddbe09eae3
#
_entry.id   9c02e57c11b44b85ff8cb9ddbe09eae3
#
_cell.length_a   1.000
_cell.length_b   1.000
_cell.length_c   1.000
_cell.angle_alpha   90.00
_cell.angle_beta   90.00
_cell.angle_gamma   90.00
#
_symmetry.space_group_name_H-M   'P 1'
#
loop_
_entity.id
_entity.type
_entity.pdbx_description
1 polymer ?
#
loop_
_entity_poly.entity_id
_entity_poly.type
_entity_poly.pdbx_seq_one_letter_code
_entity_poly.pdbx_strand_id
1 'polypeptide(L)'
;MATEEDAYLRIGELSRRVGVSADLLRAWERRYGLLQPGRSAGGFRLYSDGDERRIRRMRELLGRGLSAAEAARVALSPAEEPLSGLDQGGAAALETATARLAESLDRLDETRAHGTLDHVLALFTLDTVLRDVLLTYLHELGERWERGEASVGQEHFASNLLRGRLLALARGWGQGTGPRAVLACAPDELHDLPLICLGLALRARGWTITFLGSSTPVNSVAEAIRELQPAVVVVSAARRELFDAAIGELAELKLGGQLAIAGSGASPDLAEQAGAMLLVDDPVTEAERLSREFSGA
;
A
#
# COMPACT_ATOMS: atom_id res chain seq x y z
N MET A 1 -29.51 -15.32 -15.50
CA MET A 1 -29.97 -16.72 -15.34
C MET A 1 -28.79 -17.46 -14.71
N ALA A 2 -28.84 -17.74 -13.42
CA ALA A 2 -27.82 -18.55 -12.75
C ALA A 2 -28.06 -20.00 -13.23
N THR A 3 -27.06 -20.62 -13.79
CA THR A 3 -27.06 -22.01 -14.22
C THR A 3 -27.20 -22.92 -13.00
N GLU A 4 -28.07 -23.93 -13.09
CA GLU A 4 -28.38 -24.92 -12.02
C GLU A 4 -27.18 -25.79 -11.57
N GLU A 5 -26.00 -25.58 -12.08
CA GLU A 5 -24.83 -26.45 -11.90
C GLU A 5 -24.02 -26.24 -10.62
N ASP A 6 -24.28 -25.17 -9.82
CA ASP A 6 -23.45 -24.82 -8.67
C ASP A 6 -24.09 -24.98 -7.28
N ALA A 7 -25.21 -25.65 -7.13
CA ALA A 7 -25.91 -25.76 -5.86
C ALA A 7 -25.90 -27.18 -5.31
N TYR A 8 -25.00 -27.52 -4.40
CA TYR A 8 -24.74 -28.91 -4.00
C TYR A 8 -25.02 -29.23 -2.54
N LEU A 9 -25.10 -28.23 -1.62
CA LEU A 9 -25.11 -28.48 -0.20
C LEU A 9 -26.47 -28.25 0.44
N ARG A 10 -26.90 -29.15 1.31
CA ARG A 10 -28.00 -28.90 2.24
C ARG A 10 -27.53 -28.05 3.42
N ILE A 11 -28.42 -27.32 4.07
CA ILE A 11 -28.08 -26.39 5.16
C ILE A 11 -27.31 -27.05 6.30
N GLY A 12 -27.58 -28.29 6.61
CA GLY A 12 -26.87 -29.03 7.67
C GLY A 12 -25.40 -29.31 7.30
N GLU A 13 -25.13 -29.60 6.03
CA GLU A 13 -23.79 -29.79 5.50
C GLU A 13 -23.03 -28.46 5.46
N LEU A 14 -23.67 -27.42 4.92
CA LEU A 14 -23.11 -26.06 4.93
C LEU A 14 -22.77 -25.60 6.34
N SER A 15 -23.70 -25.78 7.29
CA SER A 15 -23.50 -25.46 8.72
C SER A 15 -22.24 -26.11 9.30
N ARG A 16 -22.01 -27.38 9.01
CA ARG A 16 -20.80 -28.11 9.46
C ARG A 16 -19.53 -27.56 8.84
N ARG A 17 -19.54 -27.29 7.51
CA ARG A 17 -18.36 -26.77 6.81
C ARG A 17 -17.95 -25.37 7.25
N VAL A 18 -18.92 -24.48 7.48
CA VAL A 18 -18.63 -23.09 7.84
C VAL A 18 -18.57 -22.86 9.36
N GLY A 19 -18.93 -23.85 10.19
CA GLY A 19 -18.93 -23.70 11.65
C GLY A 19 -19.94 -22.66 12.16
N VAL A 20 -21.10 -22.54 11.50
CA VAL A 20 -22.19 -21.62 11.86
C VAL A 20 -23.49 -22.42 11.96
N SER A 21 -24.28 -22.18 13.01
CA SER A 21 -25.55 -22.93 13.16
C SER A 21 -26.52 -22.71 12.01
N ALA A 22 -27.30 -23.73 11.67
CA ALA A 22 -28.30 -23.64 10.62
C ALA A 22 -29.34 -22.52 10.86
N ASP A 23 -29.67 -22.26 12.12
CA ASP A 23 -30.62 -21.21 12.48
C ASP A 23 -30.05 -19.80 12.26
N LEU A 24 -28.74 -19.60 12.54
CA LEU A 24 -28.06 -18.34 12.28
C LEU A 24 -27.92 -18.12 10.78
N LEU A 25 -27.60 -19.18 9.99
CA LEU A 25 -27.56 -19.11 8.53
C LEU A 25 -28.93 -18.69 7.93
N ARG A 26 -30.03 -19.28 8.44
CA ARG A 26 -31.39 -18.87 8.05
C ARG A 26 -31.73 -17.44 8.45
N ALA A 27 -31.24 -16.98 9.59
CA ALA A 27 -31.41 -15.60 10.02
C ALA A 27 -30.65 -14.63 9.09
N TRP A 28 -29.43 -14.95 8.68
CA TRP A 28 -28.64 -14.15 7.74
C TRP A 28 -29.24 -14.17 6.32
N GLU A 29 -29.77 -15.32 5.88
CA GLU A 29 -30.54 -15.44 4.64
C GLU A 29 -31.74 -14.47 4.61
N ARG A 30 -32.58 -14.52 5.67
CA ARG A 30 -33.79 -13.71 5.74
C ARG A 30 -33.53 -12.22 5.98
N ARG A 31 -32.56 -11.89 6.86
CA ARG A 31 -32.36 -10.50 7.32
C ARG A 31 -31.50 -9.70 6.37
N TYR A 32 -30.54 -10.33 5.75
CA TYR A 32 -29.52 -9.66 4.95
C TYR A 32 -29.48 -10.14 3.50
N GLY A 33 -30.22 -11.20 3.13
CA GLY A 33 -30.13 -11.80 1.80
C GLY A 33 -28.74 -12.42 1.50
N LEU A 34 -27.96 -12.75 2.55
CA LEU A 34 -26.57 -13.21 2.42
C LEU A 34 -26.47 -14.50 1.58
N LEU A 35 -27.47 -15.37 1.67
CA LEU A 35 -27.54 -16.66 0.98
C LEU A 35 -28.64 -16.61 -0.07
N GLN A 36 -28.36 -17.21 -1.24
CA GLN A 36 -29.28 -17.28 -2.38
C GLN A 36 -29.42 -18.76 -2.83
N PRO A 37 -30.08 -19.61 -2.00
CA PRO A 37 -30.16 -21.03 -2.32
C PRO A 37 -31.04 -21.30 -3.54
N GLY A 38 -30.54 -22.19 -4.39
CA GLY A 38 -31.37 -22.85 -5.40
C GLY A 38 -32.35 -23.84 -4.76
N ARG A 39 -33.29 -24.43 -5.55
CA ARG A 39 -34.19 -25.45 -5.08
C ARG A 39 -33.99 -26.76 -5.87
N SER A 40 -33.90 -27.88 -5.16
CA SER A 40 -33.88 -29.21 -5.78
C SER A 40 -35.26 -29.55 -6.37
N ALA A 41 -35.35 -30.57 -7.20
CA ALA A 41 -36.59 -31.13 -7.73
C ALA A 41 -37.60 -31.51 -6.62
N GLY A 42 -37.15 -31.82 -5.42
CA GLY A 42 -37.97 -32.07 -4.22
C GLY A 42 -38.25 -30.86 -3.36
N GLY A 43 -37.95 -29.60 -3.81
CA GLY A 43 -38.28 -28.36 -3.13
C GLY A 43 -37.31 -27.96 -1.98
N PHE A 44 -36.25 -28.72 -1.74
CA PHE A 44 -35.26 -28.45 -0.69
C PHE A 44 -34.31 -27.34 -1.14
N ARG A 45 -33.90 -26.50 -0.18
CA ARG A 45 -32.84 -25.48 -0.40
C ARG A 45 -31.50 -26.16 -0.61
N LEU A 46 -30.81 -25.76 -1.68
CA LEU A 46 -29.45 -26.16 -2.02
C LEU A 46 -28.58 -24.91 -2.10
N TYR A 47 -27.48 -24.93 -1.39
CA TYR A 47 -26.54 -23.83 -1.28
C TYR A 47 -25.30 -24.07 -2.15
N SER A 48 -24.81 -23.02 -2.77
CA SER A 48 -23.66 -23.05 -3.66
C SER A 48 -22.35 -22.81 -2.92
N ASP A 49 -21.22 -23.06 -3.58
CA ASP A 49 -19.90 -22.63 -3.11
C ASP A 49 -19.83 -21.11 -2.96
N GLY A 50 -20.59 -20.35 -3.76
CA GLY A 50 -20.75 -18.92 -3.61
C GLY A 50 -21.39 -18.52 -2.27
N ASP A 51 -22.39 -19.28 -1.81
CA ASP A 51 -23.00 -19.08 -0.50
C ASP A 51 -21.99 -19.39 0.62
N GLU A 52 -21.22 -20.47 0.48
CA GLU A 52 -20.17 -20.82 1.46
C GLU A 52 -19.11 -19.72 1.55
N ARG A 53 -18.64 -19.17 0.43
CA ARG A 53 -17.68 -18.06 0.42
C ARG A 53 -18.22 -16.81 1.11
N ARG A 54 -19.48 -16.41 0.85
CA ARG A 54 -20.11 -15.25 1.51
C ARG A 54 -20.20 -15.42 3.03
N ILE A 55 -20.52 -16.63 3.49
CA ILE A 55 -20.57 -16.92 4.95
C ILE A 55 -19.17 -16.79 5.56
N ARG A 56 -18.13 -17.36 4.95
CA ARG A 56 -16.77 -17.29 5.44
C ARG A 56 -16.29 -15.82 5.54
N ARG A 57 -16.55 -15.04 4.49
CA ARG A 57 -16.24 -13.60 4.46
C ARG A 57 -17.00 -12.83 5.55
N MET A 58 -18.28 -13.09 5.73
CA MET A 58 -19.07 -12.45 6.81
C MET A 58 -18.51 -12.76 8.19
N ARG A 59 -18.12 -14.01 8.47
CA ARG A 59 -17.50 -14.41 9.74
C ARG A 59 -16.18 -13.69 10.01
N GLU A 60 -15.36 -13.59 9.00
CA GLU A 60 -14.08 -12.86 9.08
C GLU A 60 -14.32 -11.38 9.45
N LEU A 61 -15.24 -10.72 8.76
CA LEU A 61 -15.60 -9.33 9.02
C LEU A 61 -16.18 -9.11 10.43
N LEU A 62 -17.03 -10.03 10.91
CA LEU A 62 -17.51 -10.04 12.28
C LEU A 62 -16.38 -10.20 13.29
N GLY A 63 -15.40 -11.08 12.99
CA GLY A 63 -14.19 -11.26 13.81
C GLY A 63 -13.30 -10.01 13.86
N ARG A 64 -13.39 -9.15 12.86
CA ARG A 64 -12.73 -7.83 12.79
C ARG A 64 -13.52 -6.72 13.51
N GLY A 65 -14.69 -7.03 14.09
CA GLY A 65 -15.50 -6.10 14.88
C GLY A 65 -16.55 -5.32 14.10
N LEU A 66 -16.82 -5.63 12.81
CA LEU A 66 -17.93 -5.03 12.07
C LEU A 66 -19.26 -5.49 12.63
N SER A 67 -20.28 -4.63 12.55
CA SER A 67 -21.66 -5.04 12.84
C SER A 67 -22.16 -6.07 11.81
N ALA A 68 -23.13 -6.91 12.19
CA ALA A 68 -23.66 -7.93 11.28
C ALA A 68 -24.28 -7.35 9.98
N ALA A 69 -24.85 -6.12 10.05
CA ALA A 69 -25.38 -5.46 8.88
C ALA A 69 -24.28 -4.97 7.92
N GLU A 70 -23.20 -4.40 8.45
CA GLU A 70 -22.04 -3.96 7.67
C GLU A 70 -21.29 -5.16 7.06
N ALA A 71 -21.05 -6.21 7.87
CA ALA A 71 -20.41 -7.43 7.42
C ALA A 71 -21.20 -8.09 6.29
N ALA A 72 -22.52 -8.16 6.41
CA ALA A 72 -23.38 -8.71 5.36
C ALA A 72 -23.34 -7.88 4.08
N ARG A 73 -23.41 -6.54 4.18
CA ARG A 73 -23.32 -5.63 3.04
C ARG A 73 -22.01 -5.84 2.28
N VAL A 74 -20.88 -5.91 2.99
CA VAL A 74 -19.55 -6.16 2.39
C VAL A 74 -19.46 -7.57 1.81
N ALA A 75 -20.03 -8.58 2.46
CA ALA A 75 -20.02 -9.96 1.98
C ALA A 75 -20.94 -10.18 0.76
N LEU A 76 -21.95 -9.32 0.56
CA LEU A 76 -22.86 -9.34 -0.59
C LEU A 76 -22.39 -8.50 -1.77
N SER A 77 -21.46 -7.54 -1.54
CA SER A 77 -20.81 -6.88 -2.67
C SER A 77 -20.30 -7.96 -3.61
N PRO A 78 -20.44 -7.78 -4.96
CA PRO A 78 -19.96 -8.77 -5.91
C PRO A 78 -18.59 -9.21 -5.42
N ALA A 79 -18.47 -10.52 -5.11
CA ALA A 79 -17.19 -11.06 -4.72
C ALA A 79 -16.24 -10.64 -5.85
N GLU A 80 -15.22 -9.86 -5.51
CA GLU A 80 -14.07 -9.76 -6.36
C GLU A 80 -13.85 -11.16 -6.92
N GLU A 81 -13.71 -11.29 -8.23
CA GLU A 81 -13.28 -12.56 -8.81
C GLU A 81 -12.20 -13.12 -7.91
N PRO A 82 -12.26 -14.43 -7.56
CA PRO A 82 -11.25 -15.00 -6.67
C PRO A 82 -9.91 -14.48 -7.13
N LEU A 83 -9.05 -14.03 -6.21
CA LEU A 83 -7.68 -13.62 -6.52
C LEU A 83 -6.89 -14.87 -7.04
N SER A 84 -7.57 -15.70 -7.81
CA SER A 84 -7.05 -16.89 -8.49
C SER A 84 -5.96 -16.43 -9.45
N GLY A 85 -4.75 -16.82 -9.13
CA GLY A 85 -3.51 -16.39 -9.78
C GLY A 85 -2.55 -15.68 -8.84
N LEU A 86 -3.03 -15.04 -7.75
CA LEU A 86 -2.15 -14.48 -6.71
C LEU A 86 -1.73 -15.52 -5.66
N ASP A 87 -2.45 -16.65 -5.56
CA ASP A 87 -2.09 -17.76 -4.67
C ASP A 87 -0.92 -18.61 -5.22
N GLN A 88 -0.55 -18.41 -6.49
CA GLN A 88 0.66 -18.98 -7.06
C GLN A 88 1.81 -18.03 -6.77
N GLY A 89 2.59 -18.30 -5.72
CA GLY A 89 3.75 -17.48 -5.35
C GLY A 89 4.70 -17.27 -6.52
N GLY A 90 5.28 -16.07 -6.63
CA GLY A 90 6.28 -15.72 -7.62
C GLY A 90 5.96 -14.47 -8.46
N ALA A 91 6.80 -14.20 -9.47
CA ALA A 91 6.72 -13.01 -10.31
C ALA A 91 5.34 -12.83 -11.00
N ALA A 92 4.75 -13.91 -11.51
CA ALA A 92 3.43 -13.87 -12.17
C ALA A 92 2.30 -13.41 -11.22
N ALA A 93 2.38 -13.74 -9.93
CA ALA A 93 1.41 -13.28 -8.94
C ALA A 93 1.56 -11.76 -8.68
N LEU A 94 2.79 -11.25 -8.66
CA LEU A 94 3.07 -9.83 -8.47
C LEU A 94 2.63 -9.01 -9.69
N GLU A 95 2.91 -9.47 -10.92
CA GLU A 95 2.42 -8.86 -12.15
C GLU A 95 0.88 -8.79 -12.17
N THR A 96 0.23 -9.90 -11.81
CA THR A 96 -1.23 -9.97 -11.71
C THR A 96 -1.76 -8.98 -10.66
N ALA A 97 -1.08 -8.85 -9.53
CA ALA A 97 -1.46 -7.91 -8.47
C ALA A 97 -1.33 -6.46 -8.93
N THR A 98 -0.22 -6.11 -9.60
CA THR A 98 0.01 -4.77 -10.15
C THR A 98 -1.06 -4.41 -11.18
N ALA A 99 -1.36 -5.32 -12.11
CA ALA A 99 -2.40 -5.10 -13.12
C ALA A 99 -3.80 -4.92 -12.48
N ARG A 100 -4.15 -5.71 -11.46
CA ARG A 100 -5.43 -5.58 -10.74
C ARG A 100 -5.51 -4.29 -9.92
N LEU A 101 -4.41 -3.89 -9.31
CA LEU A 101 -4.33 -2.62 -8.60
C LEU A 101 -4.55 -1.46 -9.56
N ALA A 102 -3.85 -1.45 -10.70
CA ALA A 102 -4.00 -0.46 -11.76
C ALA A 102 -5.46 -0.38 -12.26
N GLU A 103 -6.07 -1.52 -12.61
CA GLU A 103 -7.48 -1.56 -13.05
C GLU A 103 -8.44 -0.98 -12.00
N SER A 104 -8.22 -1.30 -10.72
CA SER A 104 -9.07 -0.83 -9.63
C SER A 104 -8.94 0.68 -9.43
N LEU A 105 -7.71 1.21 -9.48
CA LEU A 105 -7.43 2.63 -9.32
C LEU A 105 -7.94 3.43 -10.53
N ASP A 106 -7.78 2.92 -11.75
CA ASP A 106 -8.29 3.55 -12.97
C ASP A 106 -9.82 3.65 -12.98
N ARG A 107 -10.51 2.70 -12.34
CA ARG A 107 -11.98 2.70 -12.19
C ARG A 107 -12.47 3.41 -10.93
N LEU A 108 -11.57 4.00 -10.15
CA LEU A 108 -11.87 4.63 -8.86
C LEU A 108 -12.54 3.67 -7.86
N ASP A 109 -12.19 2.37 -7.94
CA ASP A 109 -12.72 1.31 -7.06
C ASP A 109 -11.84 1.12 -5.83
N GLU A 110 -12.11 1.92 -4.80
CA GLU A 110 -11.38 1.92 -3.53
C GLU A 110 -11.42 0.54 -2.85
N THR A 111 -12.58 -0.11 -2.85
CA THR A 111 -12.77 -1.41 -2.17
C THR A 111 -11.89 -2.49 -2.79
N ARG A 112 -11.86 -2.55 -4.12
CA ARG A 112 -11.07 -3.54 -4.85
C ARG A 112 -9.57 -3.24 -4.74
N ALA A 113 -9.18 -1.97 -4.79
CA ALA A 113 -7.78 -1.57 -4.59
C ALA A 113 -7.27 -1.97 -3.20
N HIS A 114 -8.04 -1.69 -2.14
CA HIS A 114 -7.69 -2.13 -0.79
C HIS A 114 -7.63 -3.64 -0.64
N GLY A 115 -8.58 -4.40 -1.24
CA GLY A 115 -8.57 -5.85 -1.23
C GLY A 115 -7.33 -6.44 -1.88
N THR A 116 -6.90 -5.88 -3.02
CA THR A 116 -5.67 -6.29 -3.70
C THR A 116 -4.44 -6.03 -2.81
N LEU A 117 -4.33 -4.84 -2.21
CA LEU A 117 -3.24 -4.49 -1.31
C LEU A 117 -3.20 -5.38 -0.06
N ASP A 118 -4.35 -5.64 0.57
CA ASP A 118 -4.44 -6.55 1.72
C ASP A 118 -3.94 -7.95 1.38
N HIS A 119 -4.31 -8.44 0.21
CA HIS A 119 -3.92 -9.77 -0.24
C HIS A 119 -2.41 -9.89 -0.46
N VAL A 120 -1.80 -8.96 -1.21
CA VAL A 120 -0.36 -9.02 -1.46
C VAL A 120 0.46 -8.79 -0.20
N LEU A 121 0.03 -7.91 0.71
CA LEU A 121 0.68 -7.69 2.00
C LEU A 121 0.57 -8.90 2.95
N ALA A 122 -0.42 -9.78 2.74
CA ALA A 122 -0.54 -11.04 3.49
C ALA A 122 0.37 -12.15 2.97
N LEU A 123 0.71 -12.13 1.67
CA LEU A 123 1.47 -13.20 1.00
C LEU A 123 2.95 -12.88 0.82
N PHE A 124 3.31 -11.62 0.67
CA PHE A 124 4.66 -11.18 0.31
C PHE A 124 5.26 -10.28 1.40
N THR A 125 6.58 -10.18 1.40
CA THR A 125 7.27 -9.23 2.28
C THR A 125 6.93 -7.80 1.91
N LEU A 126 7.02 -6.88 2.88
CA LEU A 126 6.78 -5.47 2.63
C LEU A 126 7.69 -4.93 1.51
N ASP A 127 8.97 -5.30 1.53
CA ASP A 127 9.94 -4.88 0.51
C ASP A 127 9.51 -5.31 -0.90
N THR A 128 9.06 -6.57 -1.06
CA THR A 128 8.54 -7.09 -2.32
C THR A 128 7.31 -6.29 -2.79
N VAL A 129 6.35 -6.04 -1.90
CA VAL A 129 5.14 -5.28 -2.25
C VAL A 129 5.48 -3.83 -2.63
N LEU A 130 6.40 -3.19 -1.89
CA LEU A 130 6.84 -1.83 -2.20
C LEU A 130 7.52 -1.77 -3.58
N ARG A 131 8.50 -2.67 -3.83
CA ARG A 131 9.31 -2.64 -5.06
C ARG A 131 8.52 -3.09 -6.28
N ASP A 132 7.90 -4.29 -6.19
CA ASP A 132 7.42 -5.01 -7.37
C ASP A 132 5.93 -4.72 -7.68
N VAL A 133 5.19 -4.09 -6.75
CA VAL A 133 3.79 -3.72 -6.97
C VAL A 133 3.63 -2.20 -6.95
N LEU A 134 3.97 -1.55 -5.82
CA LEU A 134 3.62 -0.14 -5.63
C LEU A 134 4.50 0.81 -6.44
N LEU A 135 5.83 0.64 -6.38
CA LEU A 135 6.75 1.49 -7.13
C LEU A 135 6.62 1.25 -8.64
N THR A 136 6.40 0.00 -9.06
CA THR A 136 6.10 -0.34 -10.46
C THR A 136 4.84 0.39 -10.94
N TYR A 137 3.73 0.30 -10.18
CA TYR A 137 2.50 0.99 -10.52
C TYR A 137 2.66 2.52 -10.55
N LEU A 138 3.35 3.11 -9.57
CA LEU A 138 3.58 4.56 -9.51
C LEU A 138 4.41 5.05 -10.69
N HIS A 139 5.40 4.26 -11.12
CA HIS A 139 6.19 4.57 -12.31
C HIS A 139 5.32 4.56 -13.58
N GLU A 140 4.55 3.49 -13.78
CA GLU A 140 3.62 3.38 -14.92
C GLU A 140 2.55 4.49 -14.91
N LEU A 141 2.03 4.84 -13.73
CA LEU A 141 1.08 5.96 -13.60
C LEU A 141 1.71 7.29 -14.01
N GLY A 142 2.94 7.55 -13.60
CA GLY A 142 3.69 8.75 -13.97
C GLY A 142 3.89 8.85 -15.50
N GLU A 143 4.35 7.76 -16.15
CA GLU A 143 4.49 7.71 -17.60
C GLU A 143 3.16 7.91 -18.34
N ARG A 144 2.08 7.30 -17.86
CA ARG A 144 0.74 7.46 -18.44
C ARG A 144 0.23 8.90 -18.29
N TRP A 145 0.51 9.52 -17.15
CA TRP A 145 0.14 10.91 -16.91
C TRP A 145 0.89 11.86 -17.87
N GLU A 146 2.19 11.66 -18.06
CA GLU A 146 3.00 12.44 -19.02
C GLU A 146 2.50 12.31 -20.46
N ARG A 147 2.01 11.13 -20.84
CA ARG A 147 1.41 10.88 -22.16
C ARG A 147 -0.05 11.37 -22.27
N GLY A 148 -0.64 11.88 -21.17
CA GLY A 148 -2.05 12.30 -21.14
C GLY A 148 -3.05 11.14 -21.16
N GLU A 149 -2.61 9.92 -20.84
CA GLU A 149 -3.43 8.71 -20.79
C GLU A 149 -4.11 8.50 -19.44
N ALA A 150 -3.62 9.15 -18.38
CA ALA A 150 -4.26 9.19 -17.08
C ALA A 150 -4.83 10.59 -16.80
N SER A 151 -6.07 10.65 -16.34
CA SER A 151 -6.68 11.91 -15.93
C SER A 151 -6.15 12.39 -14.58
N VAL A 152 -6.20 13.70 -14.32
CA VAL A 152 -5.86 14.29 -13.03
C VAL A 152 -6.66 13.64 -11.88
N GLY A 153 -7.94 13.33 -12.12
CA GLY A 153 -8.79 12.67 -11.13
C GLY A 153 -8.34 11.25 -10.78
N GLN A 154 -7.87 10.49 -11.77
CA GLN A 154 -7.32 9.14 -11.54
C GLN A 154 -6.00 9.19 -10.78
N GLU A 155 -5.10 10.09 -11.18
CA GLU A 155 -3.83 10.29 -10.47
C GLU A 155 -4.06 10.70 -9.01
N HIS A 156 -4.89 11.71 -8.76
CA HIS A 156 -5.22 12.16 -7.41
C HIS A 156 -5.87 11.05 -6.56
N PHE A 157 -6.79 10.28 -7.14
CA PHE A 157 -7.43 9.17 -6.43
C PHE A 157 -6.41 8.10 -6.05
N ALA A 158 -5.59 7.68 -7.01
CA ALA A 158 -4.57 6.66 -6.79
C ALA A 158 -3.54 7.11 -5.75
N SER A 159 -2.99 8.31 -5.92
CA SER A 159 -1.98 8.87 -5.00
C SER A 159 -2.52 9.02 -3.58
N ASN A 160 -3.75 9.53 -3.40
CA ASN A 160 -4.35 9.68 -2.08
C ASN A 160 -4.64 8.34 -1.40
N LEU A 161 -5.17 7.35 -2.15
CA LEU A 161 -5.45 6.01 -1.62
C LEU A 161 -4.17 5.32 -1.18
N LEU A 162 -3.15 5.30 -2.05
CA LEU A 162 -1.86 4.67 -1.75
C LEU A 162 -1.16 5.38 -0.60
N ARG A 163 -1.15 6.71 -0.59
CA ARG A 163 -0.58 7.50 0.50
C ARG A 163 -1.23 7.19 1.84
N GLY A 164 -2.56 7.17 1.89
CA GLY A 164 -3.31 6.80 3.10
C GLY A 164 -2.95 5.40 3.59
N ARG A 165 -2.84 4.44 2.67
CA ARG A 165 -2.49 3.06 2.98
C ARG A 165 -1.06 2.90 3.52
N LEU A 166 -0.09 3.52 2.87
CA LEU A 166 1.32 3.48 3.28
C LEU A 166 1.53 4.18 4.62
N LEU A 167 0.90 5.33 4.86
CA LEU A 167 0.96 6.01 6.16
C LEU A 167 0.29 5.20 7.28
N ALA A 168 -0.73 4.39 6.98
CA ALA A 168 -1.28 3.46 7.96
C ALA A 168 -0.28 2.37 8.38
N LEU A 169 0.60 1.93 7.47
CA LEU A 169 1.72 1.02 7.77
C LEU A 169 2.86 1.71 8.54
N ALA A 170 2.96 3.03 8.45
CA ALA A 170 3.98 3.85 9.10
C ALA A 170 3.78 4.02 10.62
N ARG A 171 2.75 3.40 11.20
CA ARG A 171 2.54 3.44 12.65
C ARG A 171 3.76 2.87 13.39
N GLY A 172 4.28 3.64 14.34
CA GLY A 172 5.47 3.25 15.11
C GLY A 172 6.80 3.63 14.45
N TRP A 173 6.82 4.50 13.46
CA TRP A 173 8.07 5.01 12.87
C TRP A 173 9.04 5.57 13.90
N GLY A 174 8.55 6.31 14.91
CA GLY A 174 9.37 6.85 16.01
C GLY A 174 9.82 5.82 17.05
N GLN A 175 9.43 4.54 16.94
CA GLN A 175 9.72 3.50 17.94
C GLN A 175 10.90 2.57 17.55
N GLY A 176 11.69 2.93 16.54
CA GLY A 176 12.91 2.22 16.18
C GLY A 176 13.97 2.32 17.28
N THR A 177 14.85 1.33 17.36
CA THR A 177 16.00 1.30 18.27
C THR A 177 17.33 1.53 17.55
N GLY A 178 17.31 1.57 16.23
CA GLY A 178 18.46 1.81 15.36
C GLY A 178 18.67 3.28 15.02
N PRO A 179 19.50 3.55 14.00
CA PRO A 179 19.80 4.91 13.55
C PRO A 179 18.54 5.71 13.23
N ARG A 180 18.61 7.03 13.33
CA ARG A 180 17.49 7.92 12.97
C ARG A 180 17.69 8.48 11.56
N ALA A 181 16.61 8.41 10.77
CA ALA A 181 16.51 9.13 9.51
C ALA A 181 15.47 10.25 9.60
N VAL A 182 15.80 11.43 9.07
CA VAL A 182 14.85 12.51 8.80
C VAL A 182 14.55 12.49 7.29
N LEU A 183 13.28 12.44 6.93
CA LEU A 183 12.83 12.35 5.54
C LEU A 183 11.96 13.56 5.23
N ALA A 184 12.31 14.31 4.18
CA ALA A 184 11.61 15.50 3.75
C ALA A 184 11.56 15.59 2.22
N CYS A 185 10.49 16.15 1.67
CA CYS A 185 10.51 16.62 0.29
C CYS A 185 11.07 18.06 0.26
N ALA A 186 11.72 18.42 -0.82
CA ALA A 186 12.17 19.79 -1.05
C ALA A 186 10.97 20.77 -1.00
N PRO A 187 11.22 22.08 -0.77
CA PRO A 187 10.15 23.07 -0.88
C PRO A 187 9.41 22.94 -2.22
N ASP A 188 8.09 23.06 -2.18
CA ASP A 188 7.17 22.91 -3.32
C ASP A 188 7.12 21.52 -3.99
N GLU A 189 7.80 20.51 -3.43
CA GLU A 189 7.67 19.13 -3.86
C GLU A 189 6.50 18.44 -3.14
N LEU A 190 5.54 17.95 -3.93
CA LEU A 190 4.33 17.29 -3.42
C LEU A 190 4.36 15.76 -3.52
N HIS A 191 5.28 15.20 -4.32
CA HIS A 191 5.39 13.76 -4.56
C HIS A 191 6.16 13.05 -3.43
N ASP A 192 5.46 12.72 -2.35
CA ASP A 192 6.05 12.12 -1.16
C ASP A 192 5.98 10.58 -1.09
N LEU A 193 5.27 9.92 -2.01
CA LEU A 193 5.08 8.47 -1.99
C LEU A 193 6.39 7.66 -2.02
N PRO A 194 7.36 7.96 -2.91
CA PRO A 194 8.63 7.23 -2.89
C PRO A 194 9.39 7.41 -1.58
N LEU A 195 9.29 8.59 -0.97
CA LEU A 195 9.94 8.88 0.31
C LEU A 195 9.27 8.14 1.47
N ILE A 196 7.94 7.96 1.43
CA ILE A 196 7.21 7.12 2.38
C ILE A 196 7.64 5.66 2.22
N CYS A 197 7.81 5.16 0.99
CA CYS A 197 8.33 3.81 0.73
C CYS A 197 9.74 3.62 1.32
N LEU A 198 10.63 4.60 1.15
CA LEU A 198 11.96 4.59 1.76
C LEU A 198 11.86 4.50 3.30
N GLY A 199 11.00 5.30 3.90
CA GLY A 199 10.79 5.30 5.35
C GLY A 199 10.28 3.95 5.87
N LEU A 200 9.36 3.31 5.16
CA LEU A 200 8.85 1.97 5.49
C LEU A 200 9.96 0.91 5.37
N ALA A 201 10.74 0.95 4.31
CA ALA A 201 11.85 0.03 4.08
C ALA A 201 12.98 0.20 5.12
N LEU A 202 13.33 1.44 5.49
CA LEU A 202 14.27 1.72 6.58
C LEU A 202 13.72 1.24 7.93
N ARG A 203 12.45 1.49 8.20
CA ARG A 203 11.81 1.05 9.45
C ARG A 203 11.81 -0.47 9.60
N ALA A 204 11.58 -1.22 8.51
CA ALA A 204 11.67 -2.67 8.50
C ALA A 204 13.09 -3.17 8.89
N ARG A 205 14.12 -2.33 8.70
CA ARG A 205 15.51 -2.58 9.08
C ARG A 205 15.90 -2.00 10.45
N GLY A 206 14.90 -1.61 11.25
CA GLY A 206 15.10 -1.16 12.64
C GLY A 206 15.32 0.33 12.83
N TRP A 207 15.36 1.14 11.77
CA TRP A 207 15.56 2.58 11.87
C TRP A 207 14.43 3.29 12.61
N THR A 208 14.76 4.41 13.23
CA THR A 208 13.79 5.39 13.74
C THR A 208 13.54 6.42 12.65
N ILE A 209 12.29 6.62 12.24
CA ILE A 209 11.94 7.52 11.13
C ILE A 209 11.24 8.77 11.67
N THR A 210 11.70 9.93 11.22
CA THR A 210 11.00 11.21 11.35
C THR A 210 10.66 11.70 9.94
N PHE A 211 9.39 11.71 9.62
CA PHE A 211 8.88 12.11 8.31
C PHE A 211 8.29 13.51 8.38
N LEU A 212 8.91 14.48 7.72
CA LEU A 212 8.44 15.87 7.68
C LEU A 212 7.41 16.08 6.57
N GLY A 213 7.42 15.24 5.53
CA GLY A 213 6.40 15.24 4.48
C GLY A 213 6.75 16.06 3.25
N SER A 214 5.70 16.38 2.48
CA SER A 214 5.77 17.18 1.26
C SER A 214 6.04 18.65 1.56
N SER A 215 6.63 19.35 0.58
CA SER A 215 6.87 20.81 0.60
C SER A 215 7.45 21.30 1.93
N THR A 216 8.55 20.70 2.36
CA THR A 216 9.20 21.04 3.65
C THR A 216 10.23 22.16 3.44
N PRO A 217 10.09 23.31 4.12
CA PRO A 217 11.10 24.36 4.08
C PRO A 217 12.44 23.89 4.67
N VAL A 218 13.57 24.32 4.09
CA VAL A 218 14.91 23.87 4.51
C VAL A 218 15.21 24.27 5.97
N ASN A 219 14.69 25.41 6.45
CA ASN A 219 14.82 25.80 7.86
C ASN A 219 14.15 24.81 8.82
N SER A 220 13.02 24.20 8.44
CA SER A 220 12.36 23.15 9.23
C SER A 220 13.18 21.86 9.26
N VAL A 221 13.86 21.54 8.15
CA VAL A 221 14.84 20.45 8.13
C VAL A 221 16.00 20.74 9.10
N ALA A 222 16.55 21.99 9.07
CA ALA A 222 17.60 22.43 9.99
C ALA A 222 17.17 22.34 11.47
N GLU A 223 15.92 22.66 11.79
CA GLU A 223 15.37 22.52 13.13
C GLU A 223 15.31 21.06 13.57
N ALA A 224 14.80 20.17 12.70
CA ALA A 224 14.74 18.74 12.97
C ALA A 224 16.15 18.14 13.18
N ILE A 225 17.14 18.57 12.42
CA ILE A 225 18.54 18.13 12.57
C ILE A 225 19.08 18.49 13.95
N ARG A 226 18.88 19.74 14.37
CA ARG A 226 19.37 20.22 15.68
C ARG A 226 18.74 19.48 16.85
N GLU A 227 17.44 19.20 16.75
CA GLU A 227 16.68 18.55 17.82
C GLU A 227 16.94 17.04 17.88
N LEU A 228 17.02 16.39 16.72
CA LEU A 228 16.97 14.93 16.62
C LEU A 228 18.34 14.26 16.41
N GLN A 229 19.34 15.03 15.98
CA GLN A 229 20.69 14.52 15.67
C GLN A 229 20.63 13.25 14.80
N PRO A 230 20.00 13.28 13.61
CA PRO A 230 19.79 12.08 12.80
C PRO A 230 21.11 11.55 12.22
N ALA A 231 21.17 10.25 11.97
CA ALA A 231 22.29 9.62 11.25
C ALA A 231 22.26 10.02 9.77
N VAL A 232 21.06 10.17 9.18
CA VAL A 232 20.88 10.61 7.79
C VAL A 232 19.67 11.52 7.66
N VAL A 233 19.79 12.50 6.77
CA VAL A 233 18.70 13.37 6.30
C VAL A 233 18.52 13.13 4.82
N VAL A 234 17.34 12.72 4.39
CA VAL A 234 17.04 12.51 2.96
C VAL A 234 16.07 13.61 2.51
N VAL A 235 16.48 14.36 1.49
CA VAL A 235 15.64 15.34 0.82
C VAL A 235 15.34 14.84 -0.58
N SER A 236 14.06 14.78 -0.96
CA SER A 236 13.66 14.29 -2.29
C SER A 236 12.93 15.34 -3.10
N ALA A 237 13.13 15.30 -4.43
CA ALA A 237 12.33 16.03 -5.39
C ALA A 237 12.25 15.28 -6.73
N ALA A 238 11.08 15.35 -7.38
CA ALA A 238 10.86 14.79 -8.70
C ALA A 238 11.38 15.69 -9.83
N ARG A 239 11.50 17.00 -9.58
CA ARG A 239 11.94 17.98 -10.58
C ARG A 239 13.23 18.67 -10.15
N ARG A 240 14.16 18.81 -11.10
CA ARG A 240 15.47 19.44 -10.88
C ARG A 240 15.34 20.86 -10.36
N GLU A 241 14.40 21.64 -10.91
CA GLU A 241 14.22 23.05 -10.58
C GLU A 241 13.94 23.27 -9.08
N LEU A 242 13.32 22.29 -8.40
CA LEU A 242 13.07 22.35 -6.97
C LEU A 242 14.37 22.20 -6.16
N PHE A 243 15.29 21.38 -6.63
CA PHE A 243 16.64 21.32 -6.05
C PHE A 243 17.45 22.58 -6.37
N ASP A 244 17.44 23.04 -7.62
CA ASP A 244 18.17 24.25 -8.01
C ASP A 244 17.76 25.45 -7.11
N ALA A 245 16.49 25.54 -6.70
CA ALA A 245 16.00 26.57 -5.80
C ALA A 245 16.46 26.39 -4.35
N ALA A 246 16.65 25.15 -3.87
CA ALA A 246 16.92 24.84 -2.47
C ALA A 246 18.38 24.47 -2.18
N ILE A 247 19.19 24.18 -3.22
CA ILE A 247 20.50 23.55 -3.07
C ILE A 247 21.48 24.39 -2.25
N GLY A 248 21.44 25.72 -2.38
CA GLY A 248 22.27 26.63 -1.61
C GLY A 248 21.99 26.53 -0.10
N GLU A 249 20.71 26.53 0.28
CA GLU A 249 20.31 26.38 1.69
C GLU A 249 20.64 24.97 2.22
N LEU A 250 20.49 23.92 1.40
CA LEU A 250 20.87 22.55 1.76
C LEU A 250 22.37 22.42 1.99
N ALA A 251 23.20 23.05 1.17
CA ALA A 251 24.66 23.08 1.34
C ALA A 251 25.09 23.80 2.65
N GLU A 252 24.35 24.84 3.05
CA GLU A 252 24.60 25.58 4.29
C GLU A 252 24.36 24.75 5.56
N LEU A 253 23.59 23.64 5.47
CA LEU A 253 23.39 22.73 6.60
C LEU A 253 24.68 22.02 7.04
N LYS A 254 25.68 21.94 6.18
CA LYS A 254 27.03 21.39 6.43
C LYS A 254 27.02 19.99 7.06
N LEU A 255 26.09 19.15 6.63
CA LEU A 255 25.90 17.80 7.17
C LEU A 255 26.93 16.80 6.63
N GLY A 256 27.68 17.14 5.57
CA GLY A 256 28.60 16.21 4.92
C GLY A 256 27.87 14.95 4.45
N GLY A 257 28.45 13.78 4.69
CA GLY A 257 27.86 12.49 4.31
C GLY A 257 26.57 12.10 5.04
N GLN A 258 26.02 12.95 5.92
CA GLN A 258 24.71 12.72 6.54
C GLN A 258 23.55 13.29 5.71
N LEU A 259 23.81 14.14 4.72
CA LEU A 259 22.78 14.61 3.78
C LEU A 259 22.73 13.68 2.57
N ALA A 260 21.54 13.30 2.16
CA ALA A 260 21.29 12.57 0.93
C ALA A 260 20.20 13.28 0.12
N ILE A 261 20.34 13.30 -1.21
CA ILE A 261 19.30 13.76 -2.13
C ILE A 261 18.80 12.60 -2.98
N ALA A 262 17.50 12.58 -3.25
CA ALA A 262 16.80 11.49 -3.91
C ALA A 262 15.73 11.98 -4.89
N GLY A 263 15.23 11.08 -5.74
CA GLY A 263 14.18 11.35 -6.71
C GLY A 263 14.72 11.71 -8.08
N SER A 264 13.85 11.75 -9.10
CA SER A 264 14.23 11.99 -10.50
C SER A 264 14.82 13.38 -10.78
N GLY A 265 14.58 14.34 -9.87
CA GLY A 265 15.19 15.67 -9.93
C GLY A 265 16.64 15.72 -9.39
N ALA A 266 17.08 14.70 -8.64
CA ALA A 266 18.43 14.64 -8.09
C ALA A 266 19.46 14.24 -9.16
N SER A 267 20.66 14.80 -9.06
CA SER A 267 21.75 14.53 -10.01
C SER A 267 23.12 14.62 -9.33
N PRO A 268 24.18 14.04 -9.93
CA PRO A 268 25.51 14.05 -9.35
C PRO A 268 26.07 15.46 -9.07
N ASP A 269 25.81 16.41 -9.97
CA ASP A 269 26.25 17.80 -9.83
C ASP A 269 25.55 18.52 -8.67
N LEU A 270 24.26 18.24 -8.44
CA LEU A 270 23.53 18.77 -7.28
C LEU A 270 24.01 18.12 -5.98
N ALA A 271 24.29 16.83 -5.98
CA ALA A 271 24.84 16.14 -4.83
C ALA A 271 26.20 16.69 -4.43
N GLU A 272 27.09 16.95 -5.41
CA GLU A 272 28.39 17.59 -5.18
C GLU A 272 28.22 19.00 -4.61
N GLN A 273 27.33 19.81 -5.17
CA GLN A 273 27.06 21.19 -4.69
C GLN A 273 26.55 21.22 -3.24
N ALA A 274 25.69 20.27 -2.87
CA ALA A 274 25.15 20.17 -1.51
C ALA A 274 26.11 19.45 -0.53
N GLY A 275 27.18 18.83 -1.02
CA GLY A 275 27.99 17.90 -0.24
C GLY A 275 27.20 16.70 0.26
N ALA A 276 26.26 16.20 -0.56
CA ALA A 276 25.29 15.17 -0.22
C ALA A 276 25.60 13.83 -0.91
N MET A 277 25.11 12.75 -0.33
CA MET A 277 25.01 11.46 -1.02
C MET A 277 23.91 11.53 -2.09
N LEU A 278 24.11 10.88 -3.23
CA LEU A 278 23.08 10.70 -4.23
C LEU A 278 22.44 9.32 -4.06
N LEU A 279 21.11 9.27 -3.94
CA LEU A 279 20.32 8.04 -3.95
C LEU A 279 19.70 7.88 -5.33
N VAL A 280 20.16 6.87 -6.09
CA VAL A 280 19.80 6.68 -7.51
C VAL A 280 18.90 5.48 -7.77
N ASP A 281 18.92 4.51 -6.85
CA ASP A 281 18.16 3.27 -6.97
C ASP A 281 16.72 3.44 -6.41
N ASP A 282 15.93 2.38 -6.51
CA ASP A 282 14.61 2.36 -5.89
C ASP A 282 14.69 2.52 -4.36
N PRO A 283 13.64 3.06 -3.72
CA PRO A 283 13.62 3.31 -2.27
C PRO A 283 13.96 2.11 -1.39
N VAL A 284 13.66 0.88 -1.81
CA VAL A 284 13.96 -0.34 -1.02
C VAL A 284 15.44 -0.67 -1.11
N THR A 285 16.01 -0.60 -2.31
CA THR A 285 17.46 -0.80 -2.55
C THR A 285 18.28 0.26 -1.81
N GLU A 286 17.84 1.52 -1.83
CA GLU A 286 18.52 2.58 -1.09
C GLU A 286 18.41 2.41 0.43
N ALA A 287 17.28 1.91 0.94
CA ALA A 287 17.18 1.55 2.35
C ALA A 287 18.15 0.44 2.75
N GLU A 288 18.40 -0.54 1.87
CA GLU A 288 19.39 -1.58 2.07
C GLU A 288 20.82 -1.01 2.09
N ARG A 289 21.12 -0.09 1.17
CA ARG A 289 22.42 0.58 1.08
C ARG A 289 22.71 1.41 2.34
N LEU A 290 21.78 2.29 2.71
CA LEU A 290 21.87 3.14 3.90
C LEU A 290 22.01 2.28 5.17
N SER A 291 21.26 1.18 5.27
CA SER A 291 21.33 0.32 6.45
C SER A 291 22.69 -0.36 6.56
N ARG A 292 23.33 -0.75 5.46
CA ARG A 292 24.70 -1.29 5.48
C ARG A 292 25.74 -0.24 5.87
N GLU A 293 25.57 0.99 5.37
CA GLU A 293 26.50 2.09 5.63
C GLU A 293 26.48 2.55 7.10
N PHE A 294 25.30 2.62 7.71
CA PHE A 294 25.10 3.10 9.07
C PHE A 294 24.94 2.01 10.14
N SER A 295 25.02 0.70 9.78
CA SER A 295 24.92 -0.42 10.74
C SER A 295 26.24 -0.63 11.56
N GLY A 296 27.27 0.11 11.31
CA GLY A 296 28.58 -0.01 11.96
C GLY A 296 28.96 1.18 12.86
N ALA A 297 28.03 2.08 13.11
CA ALA A 297 28.29 3.27 13.92
C ALA A 297 27.70 3.16 15.34
#